data_9a75c7ce37192d81268d3c3360b9eaeb
#
_entry.id   9a75c7ce37192d81268d3c3360b9eaeb
#
_cell.length_a   1.000
_cell.length_b   1.000
_cell.length_c   1.000
_cell.angle_alpha   90.00
_cell.angle_beta   90.00
_cell.angle_gamma   90.00
#
_symmetry.space_group_name_H-M   'P 1'
#
loop_
_entity.id
_entity.type
_entity.pdbx_description
1 polymer ?
#
loop_
_entity_poly.entity_id
_entity_poly.type
_entity_poly.pdbx_seq_one_letter_code
_entity_poly.pdbx_strand_id
1 'polypeptide(L)'
;AGWHRQGGEATRHEGVIADVRFNHGGHTSQLVVERLARKVIGWDRSRWYATAVTYPQNAVRGPIVMVTNQWAGSDGDIVGAVTQAMGYAKVIGERSWGGVVGIDGRFDLVDGTGVTQPRYAGWYGDYGWGVENHGVDPDIVVTVSPEDWESASDVQLDAAIAECLRQLDEKSAATPPELPGPAFGRC
;
A
#
# COMPACT_ATOMS: atom_id res chain seq x y z
N ALA A 1 11.41 6.34 -10.72
CA ALA A 1 10.73 6.63 -12.00
C ALA A 1 9.66 5.59 -12.37
N GLY A 2 9.75 4.32 -11.92
CA GLY A 2 8.75 3.27 -12.20
C GLY A 2 7.42 3.47 -11.48
N TRP A 3 7.44 3.82 -10.21
CA TRP A 3 6.26 3.97 -9.37
C TRP A 3 5.23 4.99 -9.91
N HIS A 4 5.68 6.15 -10.42
CA HIS A 4 4.75 7.15 -10.94
C HIS A 4 3.97 6.69 -12.18
N ARG A 5 4.56 5.84 -13.00
CA ARG A 5 3.92 5.31 -14.21
C ARG A 5 2.97 4.16 -13.88
N GLN A 6 3.43 3.18 -13.10
CA GLN A 6 2.64 2.02 -12.68
C GLN A 6 1.50 2.39 -11.73
N GLY A 7 1.74 3.29 -10.78
CA GLY A 7 0.70 3.75 -9.86
C GLY A 7 -0.40 4.55 -10.57
N GLY A 8 -0.08 5.35 -11.58
CA GLY A 8 -1.08 6.07 -12.38
C GLY A 8 -1.94 5.14 -13.25
N GLU A 9 -1.42 4.02 -13.67
CA GLU A 9 -2.15 3.02 -14.44
C GLU A 9 -3.02 2.15 -13.54
N ALA A 10 -2.49 1.70 -12.40
CA ALA A 10 -3.23 0.91 -11.42
C ALA A 10 -4.52 1.60 -10.95
N THR A 11 -4.51 2.92 -10.77
CA THR A 11 -5.69 3.69 -10.35
C THR A 11 -6.81 3.79 -11.39
N ARG A 12 -6.57 3.35 -12.62
CA ARG A 12 -7.63 3.26 -13.65
C ARG A 12 -8.50 2.01 -13.49
N HIS A 13 -8.01 1.00 -12.79
CA HIS A 13 -8.75 -0.22 -12.52
C HIS A 13 -9.75 -0.03 -11.37
N GLU A 14 -10.63 -1.00 -11.19
CA GLU A 14 -11.69 -0.95 -10.20
C GLU A 14 -11.18 -1.29 -8.79
N GLY A 15 -10.10 -2.08 -8.68
CA GLY A 15 -9.43 -2.40 -7.43
C GLY A 15 -7.91 -2.42 -7.59
N VAL A 16 -7.18 -2.38 -6.49
CA VAL A 16 -5.72 -2.37 -6.47
C VAL A 16 -5.19 -3.36 -5.45
N ILE A 17 -4.21 -4.17 -5.86
CA ILE A 17 -3.41 -4.97 -4.95
C ILE A 17 -2.04 -4.30 -4.82
N ALA A 18 -1.66 -3.99 -3.59
CA ALA A 18 -0.36 -3.43 -3.24
C ALA A 18 0.51 -4.53 -2.62
N ASP A 19 1.39 -5.11 -3.41
CA ASP A 19 2.30 -6.15 -2.94
C ASP A 19 3.55 -5.50 -2.35
N VAL A 20 3.72 -5.63 -1.03
CA VAL A 20 4.86 -5.14 -0.28
C VAL A 20 5.73 -6.26 0.28
N ARG A 21 5.48 -7.49 -0.13
CA ARG A 21 6.31 -8.62 0.24
C ARG A 21 7.76 -8.38 -0.17
N PHE A 22 8.69 -8.91 0.61
CA PHE A 22 10.14 -8.74 0.36
C PHE A 22 10.62 -7.27 0.32
N ASN A 23 9.86 -6.34 0.87
CA ASN A 23 10.33 -4.97 1.04
C ASN A 23 11.27 -4.90 2.25
N HIS A 24 12.56 -4.78 2.00
CA HIS A 24 13.59 -4.76 3.04
C HIS A 24 13.82 -3.37 3.68
N GLY A 25 12.94 -2.44 3.43
CA GLY A 25 13.02 -1.11 4.04
C GLY A 25 13.33 0.02 3.07
N GLY A 26 13.60 1.17 3.61
CA GLY A 26 13.84 2.41 2.87
C GLY A 26 13.15 3.59 3.55
N HIS A 27 12.74 4.58 2.75
CA HIS A 27 12.01 5.77 3.20
C HIS A 27 10.91 6.16 2.19
N THR A 28 10.18 5.16 1.67
CA THR A 28 9.18 5.36 0.62
C THR A 28 7.75 5.13 1.11
N SER A 29 7.56 4.56 2.30
CA SER A 29 6.24 4.26 2.87
C SER A 29 5.30 5.45 2.86
N GLN A 30 5.77 6.63 3.25
CA GLN A 30 4.96 7.85 3.26
C GLN A 30 4.41 8.19 1.87
N LEU A 31 5.23 8.08 0.82
CA LEU A 31 4.80 8.34 -0.56
C LEU A 31 3.78 7.31 -1.04
N VAL A 32 3.95 6.04 -0.64
CA VAL A 32 3.00 4.97 -0.96
C VAL A 32 1.66 5.23 -0.29
N VAL A 33 1.68 5.47 1.02
CA VAL A 33 0.49 5.73 1.83
C VAL A 33 -0.26 6.97 1.33
N GLU A 34 0.43 8.09 1.08
CA GLU A 34 -0.19 9.31 0.54
C GLU A 34 -0.92 9.06 -0.78
N ARG A 35 -0.44 8.14 -1.60
CA ARG A 35 -1.07 7.79 -2.88
C ARG A 35 -2.25 6.86 -2.72
N LEU A 36 -2.09 5.81 -1.93
CA LEU A 36 -3.12 4.78 -1.76
C LEU A 36 -4.28 5.26 -0.89
N ALA A 37 -4.02 6.06 0.14
CA ALA A 37 -5.05 6.58 1.03
C ALA A 37 -5.90 7.72 0.45
N ARG A 38 -5.63 8.18 -0.79
CA ARG A 38 -6.44 9.21 -1.45
C ARG A 38 -7.84 8.71 -1.70
N LYS A 39 -8.82 9.50 -1.29
CA LYS A 39 -10.24 9.22 -1.55
C LYS A 39 -10.71 10.03 -2.76
N VAL A 40 -11.52 9.41 -3.61
CA VAL A 40 -12.21 10.13 -4.68
C VAL A 40 -13.24 11.06 -4.04
N ILE A 41 -13.07 12.37 -4.24
CA ILE A 41 -13.99 13.40 -3.75
C ILE A 41 -14.70 14.14 -4.89
N GLY A 42 -14.26 13.92 -6.11
CA GLY A 42 -14.84 14.56 -7.29
C GLY A 42 -14.29 14.00 -8.59
N TRP A 43 -14.75 14.60 -9.69
CA TRP A 43 -14.36 14.20 -11.03
C TRP A 43 -14.15 15.44 -11.89
N ASP A 44 -13.02 15.46 -12.60
CA ASP A 44 -12.74 16.46 -13.61
C ASP A 44 -13.11 15.91 -15.01
N ARG A 45 -13.84 16.69 -15.75
CA ARG A 45 -14.16 16.39 -17.15
C ARG A 45 -13.54 17.45 -18.06
N SER A 46 -12.63 17.04 -18.90
CA SER A 46 -12.06 17.91 -19.91
C SER A 46 -13.04 18.15 -21.06
N ARG A 47 -12.98 19.34 -21.65
CA ARG A 47 -13.71 19.62 -22.91
C ARG A 47 -13.21 18.77 -24.08
N TRP A 48 -11.96 18.32 -24.01
CA TRP A 48 -11.26 17.66 -25.12
C TRP A 48 -11.22 16.14 -25.00
N TYR A 49 -11.49 15.59 -23.83
CA TYR A 49 -11.43 14.15 -23.56
C TYR A 49 -12.78 13.64 -23.07
N ALA A 50 -13.21 12.52 -23.63
CA ALA A 50 -14.49 11.91 -23.24
C ALA A 50 -14.46 11.32 -21.83
N THR A 51 -13.26 10.93 -21.34
CA THR A 51 -13.10 10.28 -20.03
C THR A 51 -12.95 11.30 -18.91
N ALA A 52 -13.72 11.10 -17.85
CA ALA A 52 -13.52 11.82 -16.59
C ALA A 52 -12.32 11.24 -15.83
N VAL A 53 -11.60 12.09 -15.11
CA VAL A 53 -10.52 11.70 -14.22
C VAL A 53 -10.91 12.00 -12.77
N THR A 54 -10.40 11.21 -11.83
CA THR A 54 -10.68 11.41 -10.40
C THR A 54 -10.09 12.71 -9.88
N TYR A 55 -10.75 13.32 -8.91
CA TYR A 55 -10.17 14.37 -8.10
C TYR A 55 -10.09 13.90 -6.64
N PRO A 56 -8.91 13.90 -5.98
CA PRO A 56 -7.57 14.18 -6.53
C PRO A 56 -7.19 13.21 -7.68
N GLN A 57 -6.33 13.68 -8.58
CA GLN A 57 -5.86 12.82 -9.68
C GLN A 57 -5.18 11.56 -9.16
N ASN A 58 -5.44 10.45 -9.85
CA ASN A 58 -4.92 9.13 -9.49
C ASN A 58 -5.33 8.67 -8.07
N ALA A 59 -6.50 9.07 -7.58
CA ALA A 59 -7.11 8.42 -6.43
C ALA A 59 -7.64 7.03 -6.85
N VAL A 60 -7.45 6.04 -5.99
CA VAL A 60 -7.99 4.68 -6.20
C VAL A 60 -9.50 4.73 -6.10
N ARG A 61 -10.21 4.10 -7.05
CA ARG A 61 -11.66 4.19 -7.16
C ARG A 61 -12.42 3.14 -6.34
N GLY A 62 -11.77 2.02 -6.08
CA GLY A 62 -12.38 0.89 -5.36
C GLY A 62 -11.50 0.37 -4.24
N PRO A 63 -11.64 -0.91 -3.87
CA PRO A 63 -10.90 -1.49 -2.77
C PRO A 63 -9.40 -1.56 -3.04
N ILE A 64 -8.65 -1.50 -1.96
CA ILE A 64 -7.22 -1.76 -1.95
C ILE A 64 -6.99 -2.94 -1.01
N VAL A 65 -6.20 -3.90 -1.44
CA VAL A 65 -5.70 -5.00 -0.61
C VAL A 65 -4.19 -4.96 -0.61
N MET A 66 -3.57 -5.06 0.55
CA MET A 66 -2.12 -5.09 0.69
C MET A 66 -1.66 -6.51 0.99
N VAL A 67 -0.60 -6.97 0.33
CA VAL A 67 0.01 -8.28 0.59
C VAL A 67 1.34 -8.07 1.28
N THR A 68 1.56 -8.77 2.39
CA THR A 68 2.79 -8.73 3.17
C THR A 68 3.29 -10.14 3.50
N ASN A 69 4.55 -10.26 3.92
CA ASN A 69 5.12 -11.51 4.39
C ASN A 69 6.23 -11.26 5.43
N GLN A 70 6.75 -12.33 6.02
CA GLN A 70 7.80 -12.30 7.04
C GLN A 70 9.13 -11.67 6.59
N TRP A 71 9.29 -11.38 5.31
CA TRP A 71 10.45 -10.70 4.74
C TRP A 71 10.23 -9.20 4.49
N ALA A 72 9.00 -8.73 4.71
CA ALA A 72 8.72 -7.30 4.70
C ALA A 72 9.19 -6.69 6.03
N GLY A 73 10.20 -5.85 5.98
CA GLY A 73 10.84 -5.28 7.16
C GLY A 73 11.06 -3.77 7.06
N SER A 74 11.31 -3.12 8.19
CA SER A 74 11.57 -1.70 8.29
C SER A 74 10.43 -0.86 7.65
N ASP A 75 10.68 -0.16 6.56
CA ASP A 75 9.64 0.58 5.82
C ASP A 75 8.51 -0.35 5.31
N GLY A 76 8.81 -1.65 5.11
CA GLY A 76 7.83 -2.68 4.79
C GLY A 76 6.89 -3.00 5.95
N ASP A 77 7.39 -3.01 7.19
CA ASP A 77 6.56 -3.09 8.40
C ASP A 77 5.71 -1.82 8.54
N ILE A 78 6.35 -0.66 8.40
CA ILE A 78 5.71 0.64 8.61
C ILE A 78 4.52 0.84 7.67
N VAL A 79 4.67 0.48 6.40
CA VAL A 79 3.56 0.63 5.43
C VAL A 79 2.37 -0.24 5.80
N GLY A 80 2.59 -1.45 6.32
CA GLY A 80 1.54 -2.33 6.84
C GLY A 80 0.82 -1.73 8.04
N ALA A 81 1.58 -1.33 9.06
CA ALA A 81 1.05 -0.72 10.29
C ALA A 81 0.21 0.53 10.01
N VAL A 82 0.74 1.42 9.17
CA VAL A 82 0.04 2.67 8.81
C VAL A 82 -1.21 2.40 7.95
N THR A 83 -1.16 1.40 7.06
CA THR A 83 -2.31 0.97 6.26
C THR A 83 -3.47 0.54 7.15
N GLN A 84 -3.21 -0.27 8.17
CA GLN A 84 -4.22 -0.71 9.14
C GLN A 84 -4.72 0.46 10.00
N ALA A 85 -3.81 1.27 10.54
CA ALA A 85 -4.17 2.44 11.36
C ALA A 85 -5.05 3.45 10.62
N MET A 86 -4.82 3.64 9.31
CA MET A 86 -5.64 4.50 8.46
C MET A 86 -6.90 3.82 7.93
N GLY A 87 -6.99 2.50 7.99
CA GLY A 87 -8.16 1.71 7.62
C GLY A 87 -8.56 1.82 6.15
N TYR A 88 -7.61 2.07 5.24
CA TYR A 88 -7.95 2.21 3.82
C TYR A 88 -7.80 0.90 3.03
N ALA A 89 -7.11 -0.10 3.56
CA ALA A 89 -6.93 -1.40 2.93
C ALA A 89 -6.88 -2.51 3.98
N LYS A 90 -7.21 -3.74 3.56
CA LYS A 90 -6.93 -4.95 4.31
C LYS A 90 -5.52 -5.45 4.01
N VAL A 91 -4.83 -5.91 5.05
CA VAL A 91 -3.50 -6.50 4.95
C VAL A 91 -3.63 -8.02 4.99
N ILE A 92 -3.08 -8.71 4.01
CA ILE A 92 -3.17 -10.17 3.83
C ILE A 92 -1.77 -10.77 3.77
N GLY A 93 -1.60 -11.98 4.29
CA GLY A 93 -0.36 -12.73 4.19
C GLY A 93 0.15 -13.23 5.53
N GLU A 94 1.42 -13.10 5.78
CA GLU A 94 2.06 -13.45 7.05
C GLU A 94 2.56 -12.22 7.78
N ARG A 95 2.71 -12.34 9.10
CA ARG A 95 3.24 -11.26 9.94
C ARG A 95 4.59 -10.80 9.40
N SER A 96 4.77 -9.48 9.31
CA SER A 96 6.00 -8.87 8.83
C SER A 96 7.18 -9.03 9.82
N TRP A 97 8.36 -8.58 9.44
CA TRP A 97 9.60 -8.90 10.18
C TRP A 97 9.69 -8.26 11.57
N GLY A 98 9.37 -6.98 11.68
CA GLY A 98 9.43 -6.28 12.96
C GLY A 98 10.77 -5.63 13.28
N GLY A 99 11.43 -5.07 12.31
CA GLY A 99 12.66 -4.30 12.51
C GLY A 99 12.50 -2.87 12.02
N VAL A 100 11.95 -1.98 12.84
CA VAL A 100 11.59 -0.61 12.46
C VAL A 100 12.42 0.48 13.12
N VAL A 101 13.30 0.13 14.06
CA VAL A 101 14.23 1.10 14.63
C VAL A 101 15.08 1.72 13.54
N GLY A 102 15.04 3.04 13.44
CA GLY A 102 15.83 3.78 12.47
C GLY A 102 17.31 3.62 12.74
N ILE A 103 18.06 3.15 11.75
CA ILE A 103 19.51 2.93 11.84
C ILE A 103 20.27 4.01 11.09
N ASP A 104 21.48 4.32 11.58
CA ASP A 104 22.37 5.30 10.97
C ASP A 104 23.80 4.75 11.04
N GLY A 105 24.56 4.90 9.96
CA GLY A 105 25.98 4.58 9.87
C GLY A 105 26.91 5.80 9.99
N ARG A 106 26.53 6.79 10.80
CA ARG A 106 27.24 8.08 10.89
C ARG A 106 28.60 7.97 11.57
N PHE A 107 28.77 7.02 12.45
CA PHE A 107 29.97 6.87 13.27
C PHE A 107 30.64 5.54 12.95
N ASP A 108 31.65 5.59 12.10
CA ASP A 108 32.46 4.43 11.79
C ASP A 108 33.51 4.16 12.89
N LEU A 109 34.02 2.94 12.92
CA LEU A 109 35.17 2.59 13.74
C LEU A 109 36.45 3.27 13.24
N VAL A 110 37.50 3.28 14.07
CA VAL A 110 38.77 3.95 13.74
C VAL A 110 39.47 3.41 12.48
N ASP A 111 39.15 2.19 12.09
CA ASP A 111 39.63 1.52 10.87
C ASP A 111 38.75 1.76 9.65
N GLY A 112 37.69 2.58 9.78
CA GLY A 112 36.72 2.86 8.73
C GLY A 112 35.64 1.80 8.56
N THR A 113 35.56 0.81 9.45
CA THR A 113 34.47 -0.18 9.43
C THR A 113 33.14 0.52 9.79
N GLY A 114 32.18 0.42 8.89
CA GLY A 114 30.83 0.96 9.10
C GLY A 114 30.08 0.19 10.20
N VAL A 115 29.51 0.91 11.15
CA VAL A 115 28.64 0.35 12.20
C VAL A 115 27.31 1.08 12.18
N THR A 116 26.22 0.32 12.01
CA THR A 116 24.88 0.87 12.13
C THR A 116 24.50 1.06 13.59
N GLN A 117 23.96 2.22 13.92
CA GLN A 117 23.50 2.52 15.27
C GLN A 117 22.00 2.81 15.27
N PRO A 118 21.26 2.40 16.32
CA PRO A 118 19.87 2.81 16.49
C PRO A 118 19.79 4.32 16.77
N ARG A 119 19.00 5.05 15.99
CA ARG A 119 18.87 6.51 16.12
C ARG A 119 17.52 6.96 16.59
N TYR A 120 16.46 6.32 16.13
CA TYR A 120 15.10 6.70 16.49
C TYR A 120 14.19 5.47 16.48
N ALA A 121 13.17 5.51 17.32
CA ALA A 121 12.09 4.55 17.34
C ALA A 121 10.80 5.19 16.79
N GLY A 122 9.92 4.39 16.23
CA GLY A 122 8.63 4.80 15.71
C GLY A 122 7.47 4.32 16.59
N TRP A 123 6.47 5.16 16.73
CA TRP A 123 5.20 4.82 17.38
C TRP A 123 4.10 4.81 16.31
N TYR A 124 3.38 3.69 16.15
CA TYR A 124 2.46 3.49 15.03
C TYR A 124 1.09 3.01 15.50
N GLY A 125 0.10 3.88 15.43
CA GLY A 125 -1.30 3.56 15.66
C GLY A 125 -1.54 2.70 16.90
N ASP A 126 -2.29 1.62 16.74
CA ASP A 126 -2.65 0.69 17.83
C ASP A 126 -1.47 -0.20 18.26
N TYR A 127 -0.42 -0.28 17.44
CA TYR A 127 0.81 -1.02 17.79
C TYR A 127 1.68 -0.29 18.82
N GLY A 128 1.55 1.03 18.96
CA GLY A 128 2.44 1.81 19.79
C GLY A 128 3.90 1.67 19.33
N TRP A 129 4.80 1.34 20.26
CA TRP A 129 6.20 1.00 19.99
C TRP A 129 6.38 -0.46 19.52
N GLY A 130 5.31 -1.26 19.58
CA GLY A 130 5.36 -2.71 19.47
C GLY A 130 5.54 -3.26 18.05
N VAL A 131 5.66 -2.43 17.02
CA VAL A 131 6.06 -2.92 15.69
C VAL A 131 7.51 -3.41 15.73
N GLU A 132 8.38 -2.74 16.48
CA GLU A 132 9.73 -3.24 16.73
C GLU A 132 9.70 -4.57 17.50
N ASN A 133 10.47 -5.55 17.06
CA ASN A 133 10.56 -6.92 17.58
C ASN A 133 9.28 -7.77 17.45
N HIS A 134 8.21 -7.27 16.82
CA HIS A 134 7.00 -8.04 16.57
C HIS A 134 6.62 -8.08 15.08
N GLY A 135 6.65 -6.96 14.42
CA GLY A 135 6.11 -6.79 13.08
C GLY A 135 4.64 -6.40 13.09
N VAL A 136 4.01 -6.57 11.95
CA VAL A 136 2.60 -6.25 11.72
C VAL A 136 1.85 -7.55 11.41
N ASP A 137 0.86 -7.87 12.25
CA ASP A 137 -0.02 -9.01 12.02
C ASP A 137 -1.00 -8.65 10.87
N PRO A 138 -1.15 -9.50 9.86
CA PRO A 138 -2.11 -9.24 8.79
C PRO A 138 -3.55 -9.37 9.29
N ASP A 139 -4.50 -8.66 8.66
CA ASP A 139 -5.93 -8.83 8.92
C ASP A 139 -6.43 -10.22 8.52
N ILE A 140 -5.83 -10.80 7.48
CA ILE A 140 -6.13 -12.15 6.98
C ILE A 140 -4.82 -12.91 6.85
N VAL A 141 -4.64 -13.91 7.71
CA VAL A 141 -3.45 -14.76 7.69
C VAL A 141 -3.52 -15.76 6.55
N VAL A 142 -2.50 -15.77 5.71
CA VAL A 142 -2.32 -16.74 4.61
C VAL A 142 -0.87 -17.20 4.61
N THR A 143 -0.65 -18.42 5.09
CA THR A 143 0.67 -19.04 5.16
C THR A 143 0.98 -19.78 3.86
N VAL A 144 2.19 -19.65 3.37
CA VAL A 144 2.68 -20.42 2.20
C VAL A 144 3.25 -21.74 2.67
N SER A 145 2.65 -22.84 2.22
CA SER A 145 3.13 -24.19 2.54
C SER A 145 4.33 -24.60 1.67
N PRO A 146 5.09 -25.63 2.06
CA PRO A 146 6.12 -26.20 1.20
C PRO A 146 5.60 -26.67 -0.17
N GLU A 147 4.38 -27.22 -0.20
CA GLU A 147 3.72 -27.66 -1.43
C GLU A 147 3.37 -26.47 -2.35
N ASP A 148 2.99 -25.33 -1.79
CA ASP A 148 2.75 -24.11 -2.56
C ASP A 148 4.05 -23.63 -3.23
N TRP A 149 5.17 -23.70 -2.50
CA TRP A 149 6.49 -23.39 -3.05
C TRP A 149 6.89 -24.33 -4.20
N GLU A 150 6.67 -25.64 -4.04
CA GLU A 150 6.98 -26.63 -5.06
C GLU A 150 6.12 -26.46 -6.32
N SER A 151 4.85 -26.12 -6.14
CA SER A 151 3.90 -25.91 -7.25
C SER A 151 3.99 -24.52 -7.89
N ALA A 152 4.82 -23.63 -7.34
CA ALA A 152 4.89 -22.20 -7.70
C ALA A 152 3.52 -21.49 -7.61
N SER A 153 2.68 -21.91 -6.65
CA SER A 153 1.37 -21.32 -6.37
C SER A 153 1.54 -20.09 -5.47
N ASP A 154 0.99 -18.95 -5.87
CA ASP A 154 0.98 -17.73 -5.05
C ASP A 154 -0.33 -17.59 -4.30
N VAL A 155 -0.50 -18.42 -3.26
CA VAL A 155 -1.74 -18.46 -2.45
C VAL A 155 -2.04 -17.14 -1.75
N GLN A 156 -1.02 -16.32 -1.46
CA GLN A 156 -1.21 -15.01 -0.85
C GLN A 156 -1.78 -14.02 -1.86
N LEU A 157 -1.27 -14.02 -3.08
CA LEU A 157 -1.82 -13.19 -4.16
C LEU A 157 -3.23 -13.63 -4.54
N ASP A 158 -3.47 -14.93 -4.62
CA ASP A 158 -4.81 -15.47 -4.92
C ASP A 158 -5.82 -15.06 -3.84
N ALA A 159 -5.45 -15.11 -2.56
CA ALA A 159 -6.29 -14.65 -1.46
C ALA A 159 -6.54 -13.13 -1.54
N ALA A 160 -5.53 -12.34 -1.92
CA ALA A 160 -5.69 -10.91 -2.10
C ALA A 160 -6.62 -10.56 -3.27
N ILE A 161 -6.53 -11.30 -4.37
CA ILE A 161 -7.45 -11.16 -5.51
C ILE A 161 -8.87 -11.50 -5.07
N ALA A 162 -9.06 -12.63 -4.39
CA ALA A 162 -10.38 -13.04 -3.90
C ALA A 162 -11.00 -11.99 -2.97
N GLU A 163 -10.23 -11.47 -2.03
CA GLU A 163 -10.70 -10.42 -1.10
C GLU A 163 -11.01 -9.10 -1.84
N CYS A 164 -10.18 -8.72 -2.80
CA CYS A 164 -10.44 -7.52 -3.60
C CYS A 164 -11.74 -7.64 -4.41
N LEU A 165 -11.98 -8.78 -5.03
CA LEU A 165 -13.22 -9.07 -5.77
C LEU A 165 -14.42 -9.10 -4.82
N ARG A 166 -14.32 -9.75 -3.66
CA ARG A 166 -15.37 -9.78 -2.65
C ARG A 166 -15.77 -8.35 -2.22
N GLN A 167 -14.80 -7.47 -2.00
CA GLN A 167 -15.07 -6.07 -1.64
C GLN A 167 -15.71 -5.29 -2.80
N LEU A 168 -15.38 -5.60 -4.05
CA LEU A 168 -16.02 -5.01 -5.24
C LEU A 168 -17.48 -5.45 -5.39
N ASP A 169 -17.79 -6.71 -5.04
CA ASP A 169 -19.16 -7.21 -5.03
C ASP A 169 -20.02 -6.51 -3.96
N GLU A 170 -19.43 -6.20 -2.79
CA GLU A 170 -20.11 -5.46 -1.74
C GLU A 170 -20.28 -3.98 -2.07
N LYS A 171 -19.27 -3.39 -2.69
CA LYS A 171 -19.26 -1.99 -3.07
C LYS A 171 -18.45 -1.77 -4.34
N SER A 172 -19.16 -1.49 -5.40
CA SER A 172 -18.55 -1.19 -6.70
C SER A 172 -17.61 0.01 -6.64
N ALA A 173 -16.61 0.00 -7.50
CA ALA A 173 -15.68 1.12 -7.66
C ALA A 173 -16.41 2.42 -8.02
N ALA A 174 -15.90 3.53 -7.52
CA ALA A 174 -16.48 4.84 -7.82
C ALA A 174 -16.43 5.13 -9.33
N THR A 175 -17.55 5.59 -9.86
CA THR A 175 -17.71 6.01 -11.25
C THR A 175 -18.12 7.47 -11.32
N PRO A 176 -17.74 8.20 -12.39
CA PRO A 176 -18.22 9.56 -12.58
C PRO A 176 -19.74 9.56 -12.71
N PRO A 177 -20.43 10.51 -12.05
CA PRO A 177 -21.88 10.59 -12.16
C PRO A 177 -22.29 10.99 -13.60
N GLU A 178 -23.45 10.51 -14.04
CA GLU A 178 -24.11 10.99 -15.24
C GLU A 178 -24.66 12.41 -15.00
N LEU A 179 -23.81 13.39 -15.17
CA LEU A 179 -24.20 14.78 -15.10
C LEU A 179 -24.36 15.32 -16.52
N PRO A 180 -25.35 16.22 -16.75
CA PRO A 180 -25.34 17.04 -17.96
C PRO A 180 -24.00 17.76 -18.02
N GLY A 181 -23.45 17.87 -19.22
CA GLY A 181 -22.19 18.60 -19.41
C GLY A 181 -22.27 20.00 -18.79
N PRO A 182 -21.13 20.58 -18.38
CA PRO A 182 -21.13 21.90 -17.79
C PRO A 182 -21.81 22.89 -18.74
N ALA A 183 -22.81 23.60 -18.24
CA ALA A 183 -23.44 24.70 -18.97
C ALA A 183 -22.43 25.85 -19.05
N PHE A 184 -21.64 25.86 -20.10
CA PHE A 184 -20.84 27.05 -20.41
C PHE A 184 -21.81 28.13 -20.91
N GLY A 185 -22.09 29.11 -20.07
CA GLY A 185 -22.85 30.28 -20.49
C GLY A 185 -22.26 30.83 -21.79
N ARG A 186 -23.12 31.18 -22.73
CA ARG A 186 -22.68 31.94 -23.92
C ARG A 186 -22.19 33.30 -23.37
N CYS A 187 -20.92 33.60 -23.59
CA CYS A 187 -20.43 34.98 -23.44
C CYS A 187 -21.09 35.86 -24.45
#